data_4f4b45dabf143070c52ed0b1130ba1ab
#
_entry.id   4f4b45dabf143070c52ed0b1130ba1ab
#
_cell.length_a   1.000
_cell.length_b   1.000
_cell.length_c   1.000
_cell.angle_alpha   90.00
_cell.angle_beta   90.00
_cell.angle_gamma   90.00
#
_symmetry.space_group_name_H-M   'P 1'
#
loop_
_entity.id
_entity.type
_entity.pdbx_description
1 polymer ?
#
loop_
_entity_poly.entity_id
_entity_poly.type
_entity_poly.pdbx_seq_one_letter_code
_entity_poly.pdbx_strand_id
1 'polypeptide(L)'
;MTPQTNVRIRDLIVEYSSGGYPVRPINGLDLDANSGELILLLGASGSGKTTLLSILAAILTPTSGSVRVGDTEVTELKGSALTRYRRETVGVVFQAFNLIPSLSAIENVTVPLRAAGVRRREAKARAVALLESVDLGHRLEHKPADMSGGQQQRVAIARALAHDPPVVLGDEPTAHLDYIQVEGVLRILRQLADDGRVVIVATHDDRIIPLADRVINLTPRADTESREPERISLAPGATLFAQGDTGELVYVVESGTIEIVRQRDDGTEEAVASVKPGNYFGELAPMFGLRRSASARAVDATVVTGYALRDFREKFNVETTAETLANAAD
;
A
#
# COMPACT_ATOMS: atom_id res chain seq x y z
N MET A 1 -4.06 -30.86 -8.24
CA MET A 1 -5.02 -29.75 -8.08
C MET A 1 -4.63 -29.02 -6.83
N THR A 2 -4.19 -27.78 -6.94
CA THR A 2 -3.94 -26.92 -5.78
C THR A 2 -5.27 -26.75 -5.04
N PRO A 3 -5.34 -26.89 -3.70
CA PRO A 3 -6.59 -26.68 -2.97
C PRO A 3 -7.07 -25.25 -3.25
N GLN A 4 -8.36 -25.08 -3.52
CA GLN A 4 -8.97 -23.76 -3.70
C GLN A 4 -8.82 -22.99 -2.40
N THR A 5 -7.90 -22.05 -2.36
CA THR A 5 -7.65 -21.19 -1.21
C THR A 5 -8.24 -19.83 -1.48
N ASN A 6 -9.17 -19.38 -0.65
CA ASN A 6 -9.74 -18.04 -0.72
C ASN A 6 -9.21 -17.20 0.43
N VAL A 7 -9.06 -15.90 0.20
CA VAL A 7 -8.78 -14.90 1.22
C VAL A 7 -10.05 -14.11 1.49
N ARG A 8 -10.42 -13.98 2.75
CA ARG A 8 -11.58 -13.19 3.20
C ARG A 8 -11.17 -12.23 4.29
N ILE A 9 -11.45 -10.97 4.09
CA ILE A 9 -11.22 -9.88 5.05
C ILE A 9 -12.57 -9.27 5.39
N ARG A 10 -12.84 -9.03 6.69
CA ARG A 10 -14.09 -8.43 7.16
C ARG A 10 -13.82 -7.39 8.21
N ASP A 11 -14.38 -6.20 7.98
CA ASP A 11 -14.30 -5.03 8.87
C ASP A 11 -12.90 -4.79 9.43
N LEU A 12 -11.89 -4.89 8.58
CA LEU A 12 -10.49 -4.79 8.98
C LEU A 12 -10.13 -3.35 9.32
N ILE A 13 -9.66 -3.13 10.56
CA ILE A 13 -9.21 -1.83 11.04
C ILE A 13 -7.77 -1.95 11.53
N VAL A 14 -6.94 -1.00 11.10
CA VAL A 14 -5.58 -0.82 11.62
C VAL A 14 -5.41 0.59 12.08
N GLU A 15 -5.07 0.74 13.35
CA GLU A 15 -4.84 2.02 13.99
C GLU A 15 -3.44 2.08 14.59
N TYR A 16 -2.73 3.16 14.34
CA TYR A 16 -1.45 3.50 14.96
C TYR A 16 -1.59 4.80 15.74
N SER A 17 -0.89 4.93 16.84
CA SER A 17 -0.69 6.22 17.49
C SER A 17 0.56 6.89 16.91
N SER A 18 0.39 8.04 16.28
CA SER A 18 1.50 8.85 15.74
C SER A 18 1.36 10.28 16.25
N GLY A 19 2.30 10.73 17.07
CA GLY A 19 2.28 12.09 17.62
C GLY A 19 1.08 12.40 18.54
N GLY A 20 0.49 11.36 19.18
CA GLY A 20 -0.67 11.51 20.06
C GLY A 20 -2.04 11.44 19.37
N TYR A 21 -2.06 11.23 18.04
CA TYR A 21 -3.29 11.10 17.26
C TYR A 21 -3.41 9.70 16.65
N PRO A 22 -4.63 9.12 16.56
CA PRO A 22 -4.85 7.86 15.86
C PRO A 22 -4.73 8.07 14.33
N VAL A 23 -3.93 7.24 13.68
CA VAL A 23 -3.84 7.16 12.21
C VAL A 23 -4.37 5.82 11.80
N ARG A 24 -5.42 5.79 10.97
CA ARG A 24 -6.07 4.58 10.47
C ARG A 24 -5.80 4.37 8.97
N PRO A 25 -4.69 3.76 8.58
CA PRO A 25 -4.41 3.46 7.18
C PRO A 25 -5.40 2.46 6.56
N ILE A 26 -6.03 1.63 7.39
CA ILE A 26 -7.12 0.73 7.00
C ILE A 26 -8.27 0.96 7.99
N ASN A 27 -9.45 1.27 7.47
CA ASN A 27 -10.63 1.58 8.27
C ASN A 27 -11.88 0.90 7.67
N GLY A 28 -12.26 -0.26 8.25
CA GLY A 28 -13.43 -1.04 7.83
C GLY A 28 -13.28 -1.66 6.42
N LEU A 29 -12.13 -2.29 6.12
CA LEU A 29 -11.91 -2.92 4.83
C LEU A 29 -12.57 -4.31 4.77
N ASP A 30 -13.41 -4.52 3.74
CA ASP A 30 -13.90 -5.81 3.31
C ASP A 30 -13.27 -6.20 1.97
N LEU A 31 -12.77 -7.43 1.88
CA LEU A 31 -12.15 -7.96 0.67
C LEU A 31 -12.34 -9.47 0.60
N ASP A 32 -12.75 -9.95 -0.58
CA ASP A 32 -12.68 -11.36 -0.94
C ASP A 32 -11.71 -11.52 -2.12
N ALA A 33 -10.83 -12.52 -2.05
CA ALA A 33 -9.95 -12.92 -3.13
C ALA A 33 -10.04 -14.41 -3.35
N ASN A 34 -10.20 -14.85 -4.60
CA ASN A 34 -10.41 -16.24 -4.96
C ASN A 34 -9.16 -16.85 -5.58
N SER A 35 -9.06 -18.16 -5.47
CA SER A 35 -8.04 -18.96 -6.16
C SER A 35 -8.08 -18.66 -7.66
N GLY A 36 -6.90 -18.36 -8.25
CA GLY A 36 -6.79 -17.98 -9.66
C GLY A 36 -6.90 -16.49 -9.95
N GLU A 37 -7.15 -15.64 -8.94
CA GLU A 37 -7.24 -14.18 -9.12
C GLU A 37 -5.90 -13.47 -8.92
N LEU A 38 -5.59 -12.54 -9.83
CA LEU A 38 -4.60 -11.49 -9.66
C LEU A 38 -5.29 -10.19 -9.26
N ILE A 39 -5.10 -9.77 -8.01
CA ILE A 39 -5.68 -8.56 -7.45
C ILE A 39 -4.61 -7.49 -7.29
N LEU A 40 -4.91 -6.29 -7.78
CA LEU A 40 -4.07 -5.11 -7.54
C LEU A 40 -4.61 -4.25 -6.42
N LEU A 41 -3.73 -3.84 -5.54
CA LEU A 41 -3.96 -2.81 -4.54
C LEU A 41 -3.31 -1.52 -5.03
N LEU A 42 -4.12 -0.58 -5.46
CA LEU A 42 -3.68 0.77 -5.83
C LEU A 42 -3.96 1.75 -4.69
N GLY A 43 -3.27 2.87 -4.68
CA GLY A 43 -3.45 3.95 -3.71
C GLY A 43 -2.17 4.74 -3.49
N ALA A 44 -2.30 5.96 -2.96
CA ALA A 44 -1.18 6.83 -2.64
C ALA A 44 -0.21 6.18 -1.64
N SER A 45 1.00 6.75 -1.51
CA SER A 45 1.91 6.36 -0.43
C SER A 45 1.23 6.57 0.93
N GLY A 46 1.36 5.60 1.83
CA GLY A 46 0.68 5.66 3.14
C GLY A 46 -0.78 5.19 3.15
N SER A 47 -1.38 4.79 2.02
CA SER A 47 -2.77 4.31 1.94
C SER A 47 -3.04 2.94 2.59
N GLY A 48 -2.04 2.33 3.22
CA GLY A 48 -2.20 1.05 3.92
C GLY A 48 -1.91 -0.20 3.08
N LYS A 49 -1.42 -0.10 1.84
CA LYS A 49 -1.10 -1.26 0.97
C LYS A 49 -0.12 -2.24 1.63
N THR A 50 1.06 -1.76 2.02
CA THR A 50 2.07 -2.56 2.74
C THR A 50 1.56 -3.06 4.08
N THR A 51 0.72 -2.26 4.77
CA THR A 51 0.06 -2.66 6.01
C THR A 51 -0.86 -3.86 5.80
N LEU A 52 -1.70 -3.82 4.76
CA LEU A 52 -2.59 -4.92 4.39
C LEU A 52 -1.81 -6.19 4.05
N LEU A 53 -0.77 -6.06 3.20
CA LEU A 53 0.09 -7.20 2.87
C LEU A 53 0.78 -7.77 4.11
N SER A 54 1.21 -6.92 5.05
CA SER A 54 1.84 -7.36 6.31
C SER A 54 0.87 -8.13 7.21
N ILE A 55 -0.41 -7.78 7.22
CA ILE A 55 -1.44 -8.52 7.96
C ILE A 55 -1.72 -9.86 7.28
N LEU A 56 -1.89 -9.89 5.96
CA LEU A 56 -2.06 -11.12 5.19
C LEU A 56 -0.88 -12.08 5.35
N ALA A 57 0.34 -11.55 5.48
CA ALA A 57 1.55 -12.32 5.80
C ALA A 57 1.67 -12.70 7.29
N ALA A 58 0.70 -12.34 8.13
CA ALA A 58 0.73 -12.51 9.58
C ALA A 58 1.99 -11.90 10.25
N ILE A 59 2.54 -10.82 9.66
CA ILE A 59 3.65 -10.03 10.23
C ILE A 59 3.10 -9.00 11.20
N LEU A 60 1.95 -8.39 10.85
CA LEU A 60 1.25 -7.39 11.64
C LEU A 60 -0.10 -7.94 12.11
N THR A 61 -0.49 -7.60 13.34
CA THR A 61 -1.82 -7.89 13.88
C THR A 61 -2.69 -6.64 13.72
N PRO A 62 -3.91 -6.72 13.16
CA PRO A 62 -4.81 -5.58 13.05
C PRO A 62 -5.35 -5.16 14.42
N THR A 63 -5.93 -3.95 14.49
CA THR A 63 -6.61 -3.44 15.68
C THR A 63 -7.93 -4.16 15.90
N SER A 64 -8.69 -4.40 14.83
CA SER A 64 -9.93 -5.17 14.83
C SER A 64 -10.24 -5.74 13.45
N GLY A 65 -11.32 -6.50 13.34
CA GLY A 65 -11.71 -7.21 12.13
C GLY A 65 -11.12 -8.62 12.05
N SER A 66 -11.41 -9.33 10.97
CA SER A 66 -10.96 -10.70 10.74
C SER A 66 -10.31 -10.89 9.38
N VAL A 67 -9.31 -11.78 9.32
CA VAL A 67 -8.64 -12.20 8.09
C VAL A 67 -8.57 -13.71 8.06
N ARG A 68 -9.23 -14.31 7.07
CA ARG A 68 -9.24 -15.75 6.86
C ARG A 68 -8.60 -16.13 5.54
N VAL A 69 -7.71 -17.11 5.58
CA VAL A 69 -7.07 -17.70 4.39
C VAL A 69 -7.36 -19.18 4.38
N GLY A 70 -8.16 -19.62 3.44
CA GLY A 70 -8.77 -20.96 3.47
C GLY A 70 -9.56 -21.15 4.76
N ASP A 71 -9.22 -22.19 5.52
CA ASP A 71 -9.83 -22.48 6.82
C ASP A 71 -9.11 -21.82 8.01
N THR A 72 -8.03 -21.07 7.76
CA THR A 72 -7.21 -20.49 8.83
C THR A 72 -7.63 -19.06 9.14
N GLU A 73 -8.02 -18.78 10.39
CA GLU A 73 -8.20 -17.42 10.88
C GLU A 73 -6.83 -16.83 11.25
N VAL A 74 -6.33 -15.92 10.39
CA VAL A 74 -4.96 -15.38 10.49
C VAL A 74 -4.78 -14.48 11.70
N THR A 75 -5.82 -13.73 12.05
CA THR A 75 -5.81 -12.77 13.16
C THR A 75 -5.70 -13.42 14.54
N GLU A 76 -6.03 -14.71 14.65
CA GLU A 76 -5.97 -15.48 15.88
C GLU A 76 -4.68 -16.30 16.05
N LEU A 77 -3.83 -16.36 15.03
CA LEU A 77 -2.62 -17.18 15.05
C LEU A 77 -1.60 -16.69 16.08
N LYS A 78 -0.98 -17.63 16.79
CA LYS A 78 0.05 -17.37 17.81
C LYS A 78 1.18 -18.41 17.74
N GLY A 79 2.36 -18.00 18.17
CA GLY A 79 3.50 -18.92 18.37
C GLY A 79 3.87 -19.72 17.13
N SER A 80 3.95 -21.04 17.25
CA SER A 80 4.35 -21.95 16.16
C SER A 80 3.36 -21.98 14.99
N ALA A 81 2.07 -21.67 15.23
CA ALA A 81 1.06 -21.58 14.19
C ALA A 81 1.34 -20.41 13.21
N LEU A 82 1.78 -19.24 13.71
CA LEU A 82 2.26 -18.14 12.89
C LEU A 82 3.42 -18.54 11.98
N THR A 83 4.42 -19.24 12.55
CA THR A 83 5.59 -19.70 11.79
C THR A 83 5.20 -20.70 10.71
N ARG A 84 4.27 -21.60 11.01
CA ARG A 84 3.75 -22.58 10.03
C ARG A 84 2.99 -21.86 8.91
N TYR A 85 2.08 -20.95 9.25
CA TYR A 85 1.31 -20.18 8.27
C TYR A 85 2.22 -19.42 7.31
N ARG A 86 3.20 -18.65 7.82
CA ARG A 86 4.15 -17.91 6.99
C ARG A 86 4.99 -18.81 6.10
N ARG A 87 5.27 -20.03 6.54
CA ARG A 87 6.07 -21.00 5.78
C ARG A 87 5.25 -21.68 4.69
N GLU A 88 4.01 -22.09 5.00
CA GLU A 88 3.25 -23.03 4.18
C GLU A 88 2.15 -22.36 3.35
N THR A 89 1.66 -21.18 3.78
CA THR A 89 0.46 -20.56 3.20
C THR A 89 0.78 -19.31 2.36
N VAL A 90 1.82 -18.55 2.73
CA VAL A 90 2.07 -17.25 2.10
C VAL A 90 3.49 -17.12 1.60
N GLY A 91 3.64 -16.76 0.32
CA GLY A 91 4.90 -16.30 -0.27
C GLY A 91 4.91 -14.79 -0.38
N VAL A 92 5.95 -14.12 0.13
CA VAL A 92 6.06 -12.66 0.08
C VAL A 92 7.23 -12.23 -0.80
N VAL A 93 6.93 -11.35 -1.75
CA VAL A 93 7.89 -10.68 -2.63
C VAL A 93 7.95 -9.22 -2.20
N PHE A 94 9.13 -8.79 -1.72
CA PHE A 94 9.34 -7.45 -1.18
C PHE A 94 9.92 -6.51 -2.24
N GLN A 95 9.68 -5.21 -2.08
CA GLN A 95 10.20 -4.14 -2.93
C GLN A 95 11.74 -4.14 -3.00
N ALA A 96 12.43 -4.35 -1.89
CA ALA A 96 13.89 -4.33 -1.77
C ALA A 96 14.56 -5.69 -2.04
N PHE A 97 13.90 -6.61 -2.75
CA PHE A 97 14.32 -8.00 -3.03
C PHE A 97 14.63 -8.82 -1.76
N ASN A 98 15.25 -8.25 -0.75
CA ASN A 98 15.67 -8.87 0.51
C ASN A 98 16.46 -10.17 0.32
N LEU A 99 17.31 -10.22 -0.73
CA LEU A 99 18.24 -11.33 -0.93
C LEU A 99 19.40 -11.23 0.05
N ILE A 100 19.93 -12.40 0.46
CA ILE A 100 21.13 -12.47 1.30
C ILE A 100 22.34 -12.25 0.37
N PRO A 101 23.09 -11.14 0.50
CA PRO A 101 24.10 -10.74 -0.50
C PRO A 101 25.27 -11.71 -0.62
N SER A 102 25.61 -12.43 0.46
CA SER A 102 26.70 -13.41 0.49
C SER A 102 26.36 -14.74 -0.17
N LEU A 103 25.06 -15.02 -0.39
CA LEU A 103 24.56 -16.28 -0.94
C LEU A 103 24.30 -16.14 -2.45
N SER A 104 24.50 -17.25 -3.19
CA SER A 104 24.11 -17.34 -4.60
C SER A 104 22.59 -17.40 -4.79
N ALA A 105 22.12 -17.30 -6.04
CA ALA A 105 20.68 -17.39 -6.36
C ALA A 105 20.07 -18.69 -5.83
N ILE A 106 20.73 -19.84 -6.09
CA ILE A 106 20.24 -21.14 -5.62
C ILE A 106 20.26 -21.25 -4.10
N GLU A 107 21.27 -20.68 -3.45
CA GLU A 107 21.35 -20.68 -1.99
C GLU A 107 20.25 -19.80 -1.37
N ASN A 108 19.95 -18.62 -1.93
CA ASN A 108 18.85 -17.78 -1.49
C ASN A 108 17.49 -18.51 -1.54
N VAL A 109 17.24 -19.32 -2.57
CA VAL A 109 16.01 -20.11 -2.72
C VAL A 109 16.01 -21.34 -1.81
N THR A 110 17.19 -21.94 -1.52
CA THR A 110 17.27 -23.10 -0.62
C THR A 110 17.14 -22.75 0.85
N VAL A 111 17.47 -21.52 1.28
CA VAL A 111 17.41 -21.11 2.70
C VAL A 111 16.05 -21.43 3.37
N PRO A 112 14.90 -20.99 2.86
CA PRO A 112 13.61 -21.29 3.50
C PRO A 112 13.34 -22.79 3.58
N LEU A 113 13.68 -23.55 2.55
CA LEU A 113 13.51 -25.01 2.51
C LEU A 113 14.37 -25.70 3.59
N ARG A 114 15.62 -25.28 3.73
CA ARG A 114 16.54 -25.80 4.73
C ARG A 114 16.10 -25.45 6.15
N ALA A 115 15.62 -24.24 6.36
CA ALA A 115 15.05 -23.79 7.64
C ALA A 115 13.82 -24.61 8.05
N ALA A 116 13.08 -25.13 7.07
CA ALA A 116 11.93 -26.03 7.29
C ALA A 116 12.33 -27.51 7.45
N GLY A 117 13.63 -27.85 7.44
CA GLY A 117 14.12 -29.23 7.61
C GLY A 117 14.13 -30.06 6.32
N VAL A 118 13.87 -29.49 5.14
CA VAL A 118 13.96 -30.21 3.87
C VAL A 118 15.40 -30.68 3.65
N ARG A 119 15.59 -31.94 3.21
CA ARG A 119 16.91 -32.52 2.97
C ARG A 119 17.66 -31.72 1.91
N ARG A 120 18.99 -31.57 2.07
CA ARG A 120 19.83 -30.72 1.19
C ARG A 120 19.66 -31.04 -0.30
N ARG A 121 19.66 -32.33 -0.66
CA ARG A 121 19.50 -32.75 -2.06
C ARG A 121 18.16 -32.37 -2.65
N GLU A 122 17.11 -32.56 -1.89
CA GLU A 122 15.73 -32.21 -2.27
C GLU A 122 15.54 -30.67 -2.37
N ALA A 123 16.03 -29.93 -1.37
CA ALA A 123 15.97 -28.46 -1.36
C ALA A 123 16.72 -27.87 -2.58
N LYS A 124 17.90 -28.44 -2.92
CA LYS A 124 18.67 -28.03 -4.10
C LYS A 124 17.91 -28.33 -5.40
N ALA A 125 17.33 -29.52 -5.56
CA ALA A 125 16.58 -29.89 -6.75
C ALA A 125 15.36 -28.97 -6.94
N ARG A 126 14.63 -28.69 -5.86
CA ARG A 126 13.47 -27.78 -5.89
C ARG A 126 13.87 -26.34 -6.23
N ALA A 127 14.97 -25.84 -5.65
CA ALA A 127 15.48 -24.51 -5.93
C ALA A 127 15.92 -24.36 -7.41
N VAL A 128 16.54 -25.39 -7.99
CA VAL A 128 16.89 -25.40 -9.43
C VAL A 128 15.62 -25.26 -10.27
N ALA A 129 14.62 -26.12 -10.05
CA ALA A 129 13.38 -26.09 -10.80
C ALA A 129 12.65 -24.73 -10.69
N LEU A 130 12.65 -24.11 -9.49
CA LEU A 130 12.05 -22.78 -9.28
C LEU A 130 12.83 -21.69 -10.02
N LEU A 131 14.17 -21.74 -10.04
CA LEU A 131 14.97 -20.76 -10.77
C LEU A 131 14.85 -20.95 -12.28
N GLU A 132 14.71 -22.17 -12.76
CA GLU A 132 14.42 -22.46 -14.17
C GLU A 132 13.04 -21.91 -14.58
N SER A 133 12.02 -22.06 -13.74
CA SER A 133 10.67 -21.54 -14.02
C SER A 133 10.57 -20.02 -14.11
N VAL A 134 11.58 -19.30 -13.60
CA VAL A 134 11.69 -17.83 -13.71
C VAL A 134 12.85 -17.40 -14.65
N ASP A 135 13.26 -18.27 -15.57
CA ASP A 135 14.32 -18.05 -16.59
C ASP A 135 15.69 -17.73 -15.99
N LEU A 136 16.04 -18.29 -14.85
CA LEU A 136 17.34 -18.11 -14.17
C LEU A 136 18.17 -19.40 -14.02
N GLY A 137 17.84 -20.47 -14.75
CA GLY A 137 18.59 -21.73 -14.73
C GLY A 137 20.08 -21.57 -15.11
N HIS A 138 20.41 -20.56 -15.90
CA HIS A 138 21.78 -20.21 -16.30
C HIS A 138 22.52 -19.32 -15.28
N ARG A 139 21.90 -18.93 -14.16
CA ARG A 139 22.41 -17.98 -13.16
C ARG A 139 22.43 -18.54 -11.73
N LEU A 140 22.33 -19.85 -11.55
CA LEU A 140 22.19 -20.53 -10.25
C LEU A 140 23.24 -20.12 -9.23
N GLU A 141 24.50 -20.04 -9.61
CA GLU A 141 25.61 -19.75 -8.72
C GLU A 141 26.00 -18.27 -8.65
N HIS A 142 25.26 -17.37 -9.37
CA HIS A 142 25.53 -15.92 -9.30
C HIS A 142 25.03 -15.34 -7.99
N LYS A 143 25.78 -14.38 -7.44
CA LYS A 143 25.39 -13.62 -6.26
C LYS A 143 24.56 -12.38 -6.67
N PRO A 144 23.78 -11.81 -5.75
CA PRO A 144 22.99 -10.61 -6.03
C PRO A 144 23.79 -9.46 -6.66
N ALA A 145 25.04 -9.24 -6.23
CA ALA A 145 25.92 -8.21 -6.81
C ALA A 145 26.22 -8.40 -8.30
N ASP A 146 26.15 -9.64 -8.81
CA ASP A 146 26.43 -9.99 -10.21
C ASP A 146 25.18 -10.13 -11.05
N MET A 147 24.02 -9.68 -10.52
CA MET A 147 22.70 -9.82 -11.13
C MET A 147 22.03 -8.45 -11.35
N SER A 148 21.31 -8.30 -12.47
CA SER A 148 20.46 -7.13 -12.68
C SER A 148 19.30 -7.09 -11.68
N GLY A 149 18.67 -5.92 -11.48
CA GLY A 149 17.52 -5.78 -10.59
C GLY A 149 16.38 -6.75 -10.92
N GLY A 150 16.05 -6.91 -12.21
CA GLY A 150 15.03 -7.88 -12.64
C GLY A 150 15.42 -9.36 -12.40
N GLN A 151 16.71 -9.68 -12.47
CA GLN A 151 17.19 -11.02 -12.10
C GLN A 151 17.08 -11.23 -10.59
N GLN A 152 17.48 -10.24 -9.79
CA GLN A 152 17.33 -10.29 -8.33
C GLN A 152 15.85 -10.44 -7.92
N GLN A 153 14.95 -9.71 -8.59
CA GLN A 153 13.51 -9.83 -8.34
C GLN A 153 12.98 -11.23 -8.66
N ARG A 154 13.41 -11.82 -9.78
CA ARG A 154 13.03 -13.20 -10.13
C ARG A 154 13.58 -14.22 -9.13
N VAL A 155 14.77 -14.03 -8.57
CA VAL A 155 15.27 -14.85 -7.44
C VAL A 155 14.38 -14.68 -6.20
N ALA A 156 13.95 -13.44 -5.88
CA ALA A 156 13.06 -13.19 -4.76
C ALA A 156 11.69 -13.86 -4.94
N ILE A 157 11.15 -13.87 -6.17
CA ILE A 157 9.92 -14.60 -6.51
C ILE A 157 10.14 -16.11 -6.35
N ALA A 158 11.20 -16.68 -6.91
CA ALA A 158 11.52 -18.10 -6.78
C ALA A 158 11.67 -18.51 -5.30
N ARG A 159 12.28 -17.66 -4.47
CA ARG A 159 12.38 -17.86 -3.01
C ARG A 159 11.01 -17.83 -2.34
N ALA A 160 10.13 -16.89 -2.71
CA ALA A 160 8.78 -16.81 -2.16
C ALA A 160 7.95 -18.07 -2.49
N LEU A 161 8.22 -18.72 -3.61
CA LEU A 161 7.57 -19.96 -4.06
C LEU A 161 8.19 -21.24 -3.47
N ALA A 162 9.23 -21.15 -2.65
CA ALA A 162 9.99 -22.31 -2.16
C ALA A 162 9.12 -23.37 -1.48
N HIS A 163 8.07 -23.01 -0.79
CA HIS A 163 7.11 -23.91 -0.12
C HIS A 163 5.81 -24.14 -0.87
N ASP A 164 5.72 -23.69 -2.14
CA ASP A 164 4.52 -23.81 -2.97
C ASP A 164 3.26 -23.18 -2.30
N PRO A 165 3.35 -21.91 -1.87
CA PRO A 165 2.26 -21.28 -1.13
C PRO A 165 1.05 -21.05 -2.03
N PRO A 166 -0.19 -21.25 -1.52
CA PRO A 166 -1.41 -20.94 -2.26
C PRO A 166 -1.69 -19.44 -2.39
N VAL A 167 -1.05 -18.59 -1.57
CA VAL A 167 -1.17 -17.12 -1.61
C VAL A 167 0.19 -16.49 -1.86
N VAL A 168 0.26 -15.61 -2.84
CA VAL A 168 1.47 -14.83 -3.15
C VAL A 168 1.17 -13.35 -3.00
N LEU A 169 1.97 -12.68 -2.20
CA LEU A 169 1.87 -11.25 -1.92
C LEU A 169 3.07 -10.52 -2.52
N GLY A 170 2.82 -9.47 -3.29
CA GLY A 170 3.86 -8.62 -3.87
C GLY A 170 3.74 -7.18 -3.38
N ASP A 171 4.78 -6.68 -2.72
CA ASP A 171 4.87 -5.28 -2.33
C ASP A 171 5.82 -4.56 -3.28
N GLU A 172 5.26 -3.74 -4.18
CA GLU A 172 5.95 -3.01 -5.24
C GLU A 172 6.94 -3.89 -6.06
N PRO A 173 6.51 -5.06 -6.61
CA PRO A 173 7.41 -6.05 -7.19
C PRO A 173 8.09 -5.59 -8.49
N THR A 174 7.67 -4.46 -9.05
CA THR A 174 8.25 -3.85 -10.27
C THR A 174 9.06 -2.59 -9.99
N ALA A 175 9.13 -2.13 -8.74
CA ALA A 175 9.93 -0.97 -8.37
C ALA A 175 11.42 -1.20 -8.69
N HIS A 176 12.10 -0.17 -9.15
CA HIS A 176 13.52 -0.17 -9.53
C HIS A 176 13.88 -1.08 -10.73
N LEU A 177 12.87 -1.52 -11.52
CA LEU A 177 13.08 -2.30 -12.74
C LEU A 177 12.92 -1.43 -13.99
N ASP A 178 13.76 -1.68 -15.00
CA ASP A 178 13.56 -1.10 -16.33
C ASP A 178 12.33 -1.73 -17.03
N TYR A 179 11.90 -1.10 -18.13
CA TYR A 179 10.70 -1.49 -18.86
C TYR A 179 10.68 -2.98 -19.27
N ILE A 180 11.81 -3.49 -19.77
CA ILE A 180 11.92 -4.88 -20.26
C ILE A 180 11.86 -5.88 -19.08
N GLN A 181 12.47 -5.53 -17.98
CA GLN A 181 12.48 -6.37 -16.77
C GLN A 181 11.10 -6.46 -16.11
N VAL A 182 10.35 -5.36 -16.13
CA VAL A 182 8.98 -5.30 -15.60
C VAL A 182 8.08 -6.30 -16.31
N GLU A 183 8.09 -6.36 -17.65
CA GLU A 183 7.25 -7.30 -18.41
C GLU A 183 7.47 -8.76 -18.00
N GLY A 184 8.74 -9.14 -17.78
CA GLY A 184 9.08 -10.49 -17.30
C GLY A 184 8.49 -10.80 -15.93
N VAL A 185 8.54 -9.84 -14.99
CA VAL A 185 7.97 -10.02 -13.64
C VAL A 185 6.45 -10.08 -13.69
N LEU A 186 5.80 -9.22 -14.48
CA LEU A 186 4.35 -9.20 -14.63
C LEU A 186 3.80 -10.51 -15.21
N ARG A 187 4.50 -11.07 -16.21
CA ARG A 187 4.16 -12.38 -16.81
C ARG A 187 4.22 -13.50 -15.75
N ILE A 188 5.26 -13.52 -14.91
CA ILE A 188 5.36 -14.50 -13.82
C ILE A 188 4.19 -14.35 -12.84
N LEU A 189 3.86 -13.13 -12.41
CA LEU A 189 2.75 -12.90 -11.48
C LEU A 189 1.40 -13.35 -12.06
N ARG A 190 1.14 -13.08 -13.35
CA ARG A 190 -0.07 -13.58 -14.03
C ARG A 190 -0.11 -15.10 -14.08
N GLN A 191 1.01 -15.72 -14.48
CA GLN A 191 1.12 -17.17 -14.53
C GLN A 191 0.85 -17.84 -13.17
N LEU A 192 1.34 -17.22 -12.07
CA LEU A 192 1.06 -17.75 -10.72
C LEU A 192 -0.42 -17.75 -10.38
N ALA A 193 -1.17 -16.76 -10.83
CA ALA A 193 -2.63 -16.73 -10.66
C ALA A 193 -3.28 -17.77 -11.57
N ASP A 194 -2.89 -17.86 -12.85
CA ASP A 194 -3.41 -18.87 -13.79
C ASP A 194 -3.17 -20.31 -13.30
N ASP A 195 -2.08 -20.54 -12.55
CA ASP A 195 -1.79 -21.82 -11.87
C ASP A 195 -2.68 -22.08 -10.64
N GLY A 196 -3.65 -21.19 -10.35
CA GLY A 196 -4.65 -21.36 -9.30
C GLY A 196 -4.27 -20.76 -7.94
N ARG A 197 -3.25 -19.90 -7.85
CA ARG A 197 -2.92 -19.17 -6.61
C ARG A 197 -3.72 -17.89 -6.48
N VAL A 198 -3.92 -17.42 -5.26
CA VAL A 198 -4.33 -16.04 -5.01
C VAL A 198 -3.08 -15.17 -5.08
N VAL A 199 -3.08 -14.18 -5.98
CA VAL A 199 -1.96 -13.24 -6.13
C VAL A 199 -2.47 -11.84 -5.81
N ILE A 200 -1.89 -11.21 -4.77
CA ILE A 200 -2.25 -9.84 -4.36
C ILE A 200 -1.01 -8.96 -4.46
N VAL A 201 -1.07 -7.93 -5.27
CA VAL A 201 0.06 -7.03 -5.56
C VAL A 201 -0.27 -5.61 -5.18
N ALA A 202 0.50 -5.02 -4.30
CA ALA A 202 0.50 -3.59 -4.02
C ALA A 202 1.47 -2.91 -4.98
N THR A 203 1.00 -1.93 -5.75
CA THR A 203 1.86 -1.17 -6.66
C THR A 203 1.23 0.17 -7.02
N HIS A 204 2.05 1.07 -7.53
CA HIS A 204 1.64 2.30 -8.23
C HIS A 204 1.91 2.22 -9.74
N ASP A 205 2.32 1.06 -10.24
CA ASP A 205 2.64 0.82 -11.66
C ASP A 205 1.37 0.45 -12.44
N ASP A 206 0.86 1.40 -13.23
CA ASP A 206 -0.37 1.23 -14.00
C ASP A 206 -0.25 0.18 -15.12
N ARG A 207 0.98 -0.23 -15.49
CA ARG A 207 1.23 -1.25 -16.53
C ARG A 207 0.70 -2.62 -16.16
N ILE A 208 0.52 -2.91 -14.88
CA ILE A 208 -0.03 -4.19 -14.41
C ILE A 208 -1.56 -4.22 -14.45
N ILE A 209 -2.25 -3.07 -14.54
CA ILE A 209 -3.71 -2.98 -14.53
C ILE A 209 -4.37 -3.90 -15.57
N PRO A 210 -3.92 -3.95 -16.84
CA PRO A 210 -4.53 -4.81 -17.86
C PRO A 210 -4.41 -6.32 -17.58
N LEU A 211 -3.51 -6.73 -16.68
CA LEU A 211 -3.28 -8.13 -16.33
C LEU A 211 -4.08 -8.57 -15.09
N ALA A 212 -4.65 -7.61 -14.37
CA ALA A 212 -5.38 -7.87 -13.14
C ALA A 212 -6.83 -8.30 -13.42
N ASP A 213 -7.30 -9.28 -12.65
CA ASP A 213 -8.71 -9.63 -12.64
C ASP A 213 -9.53 -8.60 -11.87
N ARG A 214 -8.93 -7.97 -10.85
CA ARG A 214 -9.57 -6.93 -10.03
C ARG A 214 -8.56 -5.89 -9.57
N VAL A 215 -9.03 -4.65 -9.51
CA VAL A 215 -8.27 -3.50 -8.97
C VAL A 215 -9.03 -2.96 -7.75
N ILE A 216 -8.32 -2.81 -6.65
CA ILE A 216 -8.84 -2.28 -5.39
C ILE A 216 -8.07 -1.01 -5.06
N ASN A 217 -8.78 0.10 -5.02
CA ASN A 217 -8.21 1.37 -4.60
C ASN A 217 -8.29 1.46 -3.07
N LEU A 218 -7.14 1.35 -2.41
CA LEU A 218 -7.01 1.64 -0.99
C LEU A 218 -6.89 3.17 -0.85
N THR A 219 -8.03 3.81 -0.70
CA THR A 219 -8.08 5.17 -0.19
C THR A 219 -8.22 5.07 1.32
N PRO A 220 -7.45 5.81 2.11
CA PRO A 220 -7.79 5.98 3.52
C PRO A 220 -9.25 6.43 3.55
N ARG A 221 -10.13 5.64 4.16
CA ARG A 221 -11.46 6.17 4.49
C ARG A 221 -11.19 7.28 5.48
N ALA A 222 -11.14 8.52 5.01
CA ALA A 222 -11.42 9.65 5.86
C ALA A 222 -12.71 9.31 6.59
N ASP A 223 -12.71 9.48 7.92
CA ASP A 223 -13.82 9.08 8.77
C ASP A 223 -15.15 9.33 8.06
N THR A 224 -15.90 8.24 7.82
CA THR A 224 -17.20 8.28 7.14
C THR A 224 -18.29 8.76 8.10
N GLU A 225 -17.93 9.21 9.28
CA GLU A 225 -18.85 9.86 10.18
C GLU A 225 -19.24 11.22 9.60
N SER A 226 -20.49 11.33 9.21
CA SER A 226 -21.11 12.63 8.96
C SER A 226 -20.97 13.45 10.24
N ARG A 227 -20.26 14.57 10.12
CA ARG A 227 -20.02 15.48 11.25
C ARG A 227 -20.70 16.79 10.92
N GLU A 228 -21.41 17.35 11.87
CA GLU A 228 -21.98 18.69 11.67
C GLU A 228 -20.88 19.66 11.23
N PRO A 229 -21.11 20.46 10.17
CA PRO A 229 -20.13 21.41 9.68
C PRO A 229 -19.69 22.38 10.78
N GLU A 230 -18.39 22.51 10.98
CA GLU A 230 -17.81 23.36 12.02
C GLU A 230 -17.51 24.76 11.46
N ARG A 231 -18.22 25.77 11.97
CA ARG A 231 -17.99 27.17 11.59
C ARG A 231 -16.94 27.81 12.48
N ILE A 232 -15.85 28.28 11.88
CA ILE A 232 -14.67 28.82 12.57
C ILE A 232 -14.47 30.28 12.16
N SER A 233 -14.35 31.16 13.16
CA SER A 233 -14.04 32.59 12.95
C SER A 233 -12.58 32.83 13.32
N LEU A 234 -11.82 33.45 12.41
CA LEU A 234 -10.41 33.71 12.52
C LEU A 234 -10.13 35.22 12.57
N ALA A 235 -9.33 35.64 13.51
CA ALA A 235 -8.79 37.00 13.54
C ALA A 235 -7.71 37.16 12.44
N PRO A 236 -7.41 38.40 11.98
CA PRO A 236 -6.30 38.65 11.06
C PRO A 236 -5.00 38.08 11.59
N GLY A 237 -4.27 37.35 10.76
CA GLY A 237 -3.00 36.68 11.10
C GLY A 237 -3.15 35.34 11.84
N ALA A 238 -4.37 34.93 12.21
CA ALA A 238 -4.59 33.64 12.88
C ALA A 238 -4.34 32.46 11.91
N THR A 239 -3.65 31.43 12.42
CA THR A 239 -3.41 30.19 11.68
C THR A 239 -4.53 29.19 11.96
N LEU A 240 -5.18 28.69 10.93
CA LEU A 240 -6.23 27.66 11.02
C LEU A 240 -5.63 26.27 11.23
N PHE A 241 -4.58 25.95 10.46
CA PHE A 241 -3.77 24.76 10.62
C PHE A 241 -2.35 25.03 10.10
N ALA A 242 -1.36 24.31 10.60
CA ALA A 242 0.04 24.41 10.19
C ALA A 242 0.44 23.32 9.20
N GLN A 243 1.48 23.59 8.40
CA GLN A 243 2.12 22.58 7.57
C GLN A 243 2.61 21.41 8.43
N GLY A 244 2.32 20.18 7.99
CA GLY A 244 2.66 18.97 8.73
C GLY A 244 1.56 18.50 9.70
N ASP A 245 0.53 19.29 9.97
CA ASP A 245 -0.61 18.87 10.78
C ASP A 245 -1.39 17.73 10.09
N THR A 246 -2.08 16.92 10.88
CA THR A 246 -3.12 16.02 10.37
C THR A 246 -4.36 16.82 10.05
N GLY A 247 -5.10 16.46 9.00
CA GLY A 247 -6.28 17.20 8.59
C GLY A 247 -7.42 16.30 8.14
N GLU A 248 -8.56 16.38 8.84
CA GLU A 248 -9.75 15.58 8.55
C GLU A 248 -10.83 16.39 7.81
N LEU A 249 -10.73 17.72 7.84
CA LEU A 249 -11.76 18.61 7.29
C LEU A 249 -11.27 19.31 6.02
N VAL A 250 -12.21 19.53 5.10
CA VAL A 250 -12.12 20.45 3.97
C VAL A 250 -12.77 21.76 4.37
N TYR A 251 -12.12 22.87 4.13
CA TYR A 251 -12.61 24.19 4.55
C TYR A 251 -13.13 25.00 3.37
N VAL A 252 -14.29 25.62 3.53
CA VAL A 252 -14.87 26.58 2.58
C VAL A 252 -14.83 27.97 3.21
N VAL A 253 -14.33 28.96 2.48
CA VAL A 253 -14.30 30.35 2.93
C VAL A 253 -15.69 30.96 2.76
N GLU A 254 -16.31 31.43 3.85
CA GLU A 254 -17.58 32.16 3.83
C GLU A 254 -17.37 33.66 3.64
N SER A 255 -16.39 34.23 4.34
CA SER A 255 -16.01 35.64 4.25
C SER A 255 -14.54 35.82 4.61
N GLY A 256 -13.92 36.89 4.14
CA GLY A 256 -12.51 37.18 4.35
C GLY A 256 -11.60 36.44 3.35
N THR A 257 -10.31 36.30 3.68
CA THR A 257 -9.30 35.73 2.80
C THR A 257 -8.36 34.83 3.58
N ILE A 258 -8.10 33.62 3.08
CA ILE A 258 -7.06 32.71 3.58
C ILE A 258 -5.86 32.73 2.64
N GLU A 259 -4.69 32.88 3.19
CA GLU A 259 -3.41 32.69 2.52
C GLU A 259 -2.85 31.29 2.83
N ILE A 260 -2.47 30.55 1.78
CA ILE A 260 -1.82 29.26 1.90
C ILE A 260 -0.32 29.50 1.82
N VAL A 261 0.41 29.14 2.88
CA VAL A 261 1.84 29.40 3.06
C VAL A 261 2.60 28.12 3.23
N ARG A 262 3.63 27.91 2.41
CA ARG A 262 4.52 26.76 2.50
C ARG A 262 5.85 27.16 3.11
N GLN A 263 6.30 26.42 4.12
CA GLN A 263 7.64 26.55 4.64
C GLN A 263 8.60 25.70 3.80
N ARG A 264 9.68 26.31 3.32
CA ARG A 264 10.76 25.65 2.58
C ARG A 264 11.78 25.06 3.55
N ASP A 265 12.65 24.16 3.05
CA ASP A 265 13.70 23.50 3.82
C ASP A 265 14.72 24.48 4.42
N ASP A 266 14.87 25.67 3.82
CA ASP A 266 15.71 26.76 4.30
C ASP A 266 15.07 27.63 5.40
N GLY A 267 13.83 27.29 5.81
CA GLY A 267 13.06 28.00 6.83
C GLY A 267 12.32 29.24 6.32
N THR A 268 12.42 29.59 5.03
CA THR A 268 11.66 30.70 4.45
C THR A 268 10.20 30.30 4.17
N GLU A 269 9.28 31.25 4.31
CA GLU A 269 7.86 31.08 3.97
C GLU A 269 7.59 31.59 2.54
N GLU A 270 6.82 30.83 1.79
CA GLU A 270 6.34 31.18 0.45
C GLU A 270 4.81 31.15 0.41
N ALA A 271 4.17 32.24 0.00
CA ALA A 271 2.75 32.27 -0.27
C ALA A 271 2.47 31.50 -1.57
N VAL A 272 1.74 30.39 -1.46
CA VAL A 272 1.42 29.48 -2.59
C VAL A 272 0.10 29.88 -3.24
N ALA A 273 -0.92 30.24 -2.44
CA ALA A 273 -2.24 30.58 -2.94
C ALA A 273 -2.99 31.52 -1.99
N SER A 274 -3.98 32.24 -2.54
CA SER A 274 -4.94 33.04 -1.78
C SER A 274 -6.35 32.55 -2.08
N VAL A 275 -7.08 32.13 -1.03
CA VAL A 275 -8.41 31.54 -1.13
C VAL A 275 -9.46 32.56 -0.69
N LYS A 276 -10.41 32.87 -1.58
CA LYS A 276 -11.48 33.87 -1.40
C LYS A 276 -12.83 33.21 -1.09
N PRO A 277 -13.84 33.98 -0.64
CA PRO A 277 -15.17 33.47 -0.37
C PRO A 277 -15.76 32.64 -1.53
N GLY A 278 -16.39 31.52 -1.17
CA GLY A 278 -16.98 30.55 -2.10
C GLY A 278 -15.99 29.46 -2.60
N ASN A 279 -14.69 29.63 -2.35
CA ASN A 279 -13.68 28.63 -2.68
C ASN A 279 -13.34 27.76 -1.46
N TYR A 280 -12.78 26.58 -1.72
CA TYR A 280 -12.36 25.62 -0.71
C TYR A 280 -10.85 25.38 -0.73
N PHE A 281 -10.33 24.80 0.37
CA PHE A 281 -8.92 24.46 0.53
C PHE A 281 -8.74 23.37 1.58
N GLY A 282 -7.53 22.80 1.63
CA GLY A 282 -7.16 21.78 2.61
C GLY A 282 -7.71 20.39 2.29
N GLU A 283 -8.25 20.18 1.09
CA GLU A 283 -8.86 18.92 0.63
C GLU A 283 -7.86 17.79 0.45
N LEU A 284 -6.60 18.08 0.16
CA LEU A 284 -5.58 17.06 -0.11
C LEU A 284 -5.34 16.15 1.10
N ALA A 285 -5.33 16.71 2.31
CA ALA A 285 -5.10 15.95 3.52
C ALA A 285 -6.20 14.90 3.77
N PRO A 286 -7.49 15.23 3.85
CA PRO A 286 -8.55 14.24 4.05
C PRO A 286 -8.81 13.37 2.82
N MET A 287 -8.56 13.86 1.59
CA MET A 287 -8.76 13.06 0.38
C MET A 287 -7.75 11.93 0.24
N PHE A 288 -6.50 12.18 0.63
CA PHE A 288 -5.39 11.26 0.41
C PHE A 288 -4.77 10.73 1.71
N GLY A 289 -5.33 11.07 2.89
CA GLY A 289 -4.76 10.69 4.18
C GLY A 289 -3.37 11.26 4.42
N LEU A 290 -3.08 12.42 3.82
CA LEU A 290 -1.79 13.09 3.91
C LEU A 290 -1.78 14.08 5.08
N ARG A 291 -0.58 14.52 5.48
CA ARG A 291 -0.43 15.70 6.32
C ARG A 291 -0.67 16.97 5.50
N ARG A 292 -1.01 18.08 6.18
CA ARG A 292 -1.17 19.38 5.54
C ARG A 292 0.11 19.75 4.78
N SER A 293 0.03 19.98 3.50
CA SER A 293 1.18 20.33 2.63
C SER A 293 1.65 21.76 2.79
N ALA A 294 0.82 22.61 3.41
CA ALA A 294 1.08 24.02 3.68
C ALA A 294 0.26 24.48 4.89
N SER A 295 0.60 25.63 5.47
CA SER A 295 -0.19 26.30 6.51
C SER A 295 -1.28 27.17 5.91
N ALA A 296 -2.39 27.32 6.61
CA ALA A 296 -3.48 28.23 6.23
C ALA A 296 -3.62 29.35 7.25
N ARG A 297 -3.46 30.59 6.81
CA ARG A 297 -3.45 31.80 7.66
C ARG A 297 -4.51 32.79 7.19
N ALA A 298 -5.26 33.37 8.09
CA ALA A 298 -6.24 34.42 7.78
C ALA A 298 -5.50 35.74 7.49
N VAL A 299 -5.78 36.38 6.35
CA VAL A 299 -5.22 37.68 5.98
C VAL A 299 -5.98 38.81 6.69
N ASP A 300 -7.28 38.66 6.77
CA ASP A 300 -8.23 39.58 7.41
C ASP A 300 -9.18 38.83 8.36
N ALA A 301 -10.22 39.47 8.87
CA ALA A 301 -11.24 38.82 9.66
C ALA A 301 -11.99 37.83 8.77
N THR A 302 -11.72 36.52 8.95
CA THR A 302 -12.15 35.47 8.04
C THR A 302 -13.06 34.48 8.77
N VAL A 303 -14.11 34.02 8.07
CA VAL A 303 -14.98 32.94 8.52
C VAL A 303 -14.86 31.79 7.53
N VAL A 304 -14.59 30.59 8.04
CA VAL A 304 -14.55 29.36 7.27
C VAL A 304 -15.49 28.31 7.86
N THR A 305 -15.99 27.42 7.02
CA THR A 305 -16.73 26.23 7.48
C THR A 305 -15.98 24.99 7.10
N GLY A 306 -15.62 24.18 8.10
CA GLY A 306 -15.01 22.88 7.94
C GLY A 306 -16.05 21.78 7.73
N TYR A 307 -15.89 20.97 6.71
CA TYR A 307 -16.73 19.83 6.36
C TYR A 307 -15.93 18.55 6.43
N ALA A 308 -16.52 17.48 6.95
CA ALA A 308 -16.00 16.14 6.70
C ALA A 308 -16.01 15.86 5.19
N LEU A 309 -15.06 15.09 4.69
CA LEU A 309 -14.88 14.87 3.24
C LEU A 309 -16.14 14.35 2.54
N ARG A 310 -16.90 13.47 3.20
CA ARG A 310 -18.16 12.95 2.68
C ARG A 310 -19.19 14.06 2.49
N ASP A 311 -19.43 14.85 3.56
CA ASP A 311 -20.45 15.92 3.56
C ASP A 311 -20.06 17.04 2.57
N PHE A 312 -18.75 17.28 2.41
CA PHE A 312 -18.22 18.20 1.41
C PHE A 312 -18.54 17.72 -0.01
N ARG A 313 -18.28 16.44 -0.33
CA ARG A 313 -18.55 15.86 -1.65
C ARG A 313 -20.04 15.89 -2.00
N GLU A 314 -20.88 15.51 -1.05
CA GLU A 314 -22.36 15.54 -1.23
C GLU A 314 -22.87 16.97 -1.47
N LYS A 315 -22.35 17.95 -0.71
CA LYS A 315 -22.82 19.33 -0.78
C LYS A 315 -22.34 20.08 -2.04
N PHE A 316 -21.11 19.84 -2.46
CA PHE A 316 -20.47 20.59 -3.55
C PHE A 316 -20.37 19.82 -4.86
N ASN A 317 -20.91 18.59 -4.91
CA ASN A 317 -20.93 17.71 -6.10
C ASN A 317 -19.55 17.50 -6.73
N VAL A 318 -18.50 17.37 -5.88
CA VAL A 318 -17.11 17.21 -6.31
C VAL A 318 -16.84 15.72 -6.55
N GLU A 319 -16.91 15.28 -7.80
CA GLU A 319 -16.38 13.97 -8.20
C GLU A 319 -14.84 14.01 -8.21
N THR A 320 -14.23 12.90 -7.80
CA THR A 320 -12.76 12.75 -7.83
C THR A 320 -12.31 12.59 -9.28
N THR A 321 -12.16 13.68 -10.02
CA THR A 321 -11.61 13.67 -11.37
C THR A 321 -10.12 13.99 -11.37
N ALA A 322 -9.39 13.38 -12.31
CA ALA A 322 -7.95 13.62 -12.53
C ALA A 322 -7.61 15.11 -12.78
N GLU A 323 -8.61 15.94 -13.12
CA GLU A 323 -8.47 17.39 -13.29
C GLU A 323 -8.15 18.14 -12.00
N THR A 324 -8.58 17.63 -10.84
CA THR A 324 -8.24 18.23 -9.53
C THR A 324 -6.75 18.10 -9.21
N LEU A 325 -6.07 17.10 -9.79
CA LEU A 325 -4.63 16.89 -9.63
C LEU A 325 -3.78 17.82 -10.52
N ALA A 326 -4.29 18.21 -11.67
CA ALA A 326 -3.58 19.09 -12.58
C ALA A 326 -3.51 20.54 -12.06
N ASN A 327 -4.57 21.02 -11.38
CA ASN A 327 -4.63 22.39 -10.82
C ASN A 327 -3.89 22.55 -9.49
N ALA A 328 -3.42 21.48 -8.87
CA ALA A 328 -2.64 21.52 -7.61
C ALA A 328 -1.12 21.42 -7.87
N ALA A 329 -0.70 21.23 -9.12
CA ALA A 329 0.71 21.07 -9.52
C ALA A 329 1.29 22.31 -10.25
N ASP A 330 0.44 23.28 -10.63
CA ASP A 330 0.84 24.61 -11.12
C ASP A 330 0.76 25.63 -9.96
#